data_68616eb24d8644e442c16b86719b4e1e
#
_entry.id   68616eb24d8644e442c16b86719b4e1e
#
_cell.length_a   1.000
_cell.length_b   1.000
_cell.length_c   1.000
_cell.angle_alpha   90.00
_cell.angle_beta   90.00
_cell.angle_gamma   90.00
#
_symmetry.space_group_name_H-M   'P 1'
#
loop_
_entity.id
_entity.type
_entity.pdbx_description
1 polymer ?
#
loop_
_entity_poly.entity_id
_entity_poly.type
_entity_poly.pdbx_seq_one_letter_code
_entity_poly.pdbx_strand_id
1 'polypeptide(L)'
;MGSQSLRAGFLVALGFAMGCDKLALPEHVSPMAPASNPGVGGHLDSGMTFVPSTPSPTDSDGGAGDAGIGSAACAFLTNLDAPFSKSALLTSVAQCTQQQLCQFDPLAVELETKLAAYAAAPSPESLTGARDAWYHALQQWQILEMFGFGPQAPKGDPGGEGLRDEIYAFPAVNRCSMEEQLYDQTYAGSTFDMAPAGARGLGAVEYMLFYTNTDNGCTALNRLNGKQLWSMLSAEELANRKVAYAGALGHDIRAKSALLLSAWSASGGNFAQTLASAGPGGAVYMSEQAALNAVSNGLFYLEQDVKQWKLGRPAGLVECTANCAGYAETRYARVASDNVRANLKAFRLLYQGCGPDYQGLGFDDWLHAVGADSVADEMSAALDAADAAIAQFDLNGAFEQNPGSVAPVYAAFKAISDVLKTDVITVLNLDAPMMLVGDND
;
A
#
# COMPACT_ATOMS: atom_id res chain seq x y z
N MET A 1 19.54 57.28 66.09
CA MET A 1 20.83 56.80 66.63
C MET A 1 21.25 55.58 65.88
N GLY A 2 22.42 55.63 65.23
CA GLY A 2 23.23 54.60 64.70
C GLY A 2 22.81 54.07 63.28
N SER A 3 23.23 54.56 62.19
CA SER A 3 24.55 54.73 61.54
C SER A 3 25.28 53.36 61.32
N GLN A 4 25.58 53.13 60.09
CA GLN A 4 26.70 52.42 59.44
C GLN A 4 26.20 51.22 58.62
N SER A 5 26.75 50.89 57.48
CA SER A 5 27.69 51.48 56.51
C SER A 5 27.77 50.50 55.32
N LEU A 6 27.96 51.06 54.14
CA LEU A 6 28.23 50.33 52.89
C LEU A 6 29.36 49.27 53.03
N ARG A 7 29.16 48.11 52.39
CA ARG A 7 30.23 47.39 51.69
C ARG A 7 29.73 46.83 50.39
N ALA A 8 30.33 47.28 49.31
CA ALA A 8 30.22 46.74 47.99
C ALA A 8 30.87 45.36 47.92
N GLY A 9 30.17 44.40 47.45
CA GLY A 9 30.68 43.06 47.07
C GLY A 9 30.49 42.83 45.58
N PHE A 10 31.58 42.75 44.84
CA PHE A 10 31.66 42.37 43.44
C PHE A 10 31.13 40.93 43.31
N LEU A 11 30.02 40.75 42.61
CA LEU A 11 29.58 39.43 42.13
C LEU A 11 30.01 39.28 40.69
N VAL A 12 31.00 38.43 40.49
CA VAL A 12 31.41 37.92 39.19
C VAL A 12 30.27 37.04 38.67
N ALA A 13 29.58 37.50 37.64
CA ALA A 13 28.59 36.70 36.91
C ALA A 13 29.37 35.75 36.02
N LEU A 14 29.51 34.50 36.42
CA LEU A 14 29.83 33.39 35.50
C LEU A 14 28.61 33.11 34.68
N GLY A 15 28.63 33.56 33.42
CA GLY A 15 27.66 33.18 32.41
C GLY A 15 27.83 31.71 32.03
N PHE A 16 26.97 30.83 32.54
CA PHE A 16 26.73 29.54 31.94
C PHE A 16 25.85 29.77 30.72
N ALA A 17 26.45 29.82 29.55
CA ALA A 17 25.75 29.63 28.30
C ALA A 17 25.31 28.15 28.25
N MET A 18 24.10 27.85 28.67
CA MET A 18 23.44 26.62 28.27
C MET A 18 23.16 26.73 26.78
N GLY A 19 24.02 26.08 25.99
CA GLY A 19 23.70 25.76 24.60
C GLY A 19 22.46 24.92 24.59
N CYS A 20 21.38 25.45 24.02
CA CYS A 20 20.28 24.61 23.53
C CYS A 20 20.84 23.81 22.37
N ASP A 21 21.37 22.64 22.64
CA ASP A 21 21.50 21.61 21.63
C ASP A 21 20.08 21.34 21.12
N LYS A 22 19.81 21.82 19.91
CA LYS A 22 18.68 21.39 19.13
C LYS A 22 18.85 19.88 18.95
N LEU A 23 18.05 19.10 19.69
CA LEU A 23 17.78 17.72 19.32
C LEU A 23 17.29 17.77 17.87
N ALA A 24 18.17 17.40 16.95
CA ALA A 24 17.80 17.15 15.58
C ALA A 24 16.77 16.01 15.63
N LEU A 25 15.56 16.33 15.24
CA LEU A 25 14.58 15.32 14.86
C LEU A 25 15.26 14.43 13.81
N PRO A 26 15.07 13.09 13.85
CA PRO A 26 15.60 12.25 12.80
C PRO A 26 15.06 12.80 11.47
N GLU A 27 15.97 13.13 10.58
CA GLU A 27 15.64 13.52 9.21
C GLU A 27 14.72 12.45 8.66
N HIS A 28 13.57 12.90 8.19
CA HIS A 28 12.70 12.12 7.34
C HIS A 28 13.59 11.43 6.31
N VAL A 29 13.70 10.10 6.39
CA VAL A 29 14.34 9.33 5.33
C VAL A 29 13.44 9.50 4.11
N SER A 30 13.77 10.50 3.31
CA SER A 30 13.18 10.60 1.96
C SER A 30 13.43 9.27 1.28
N PRO A 31 12.43 8.61 0.69
CA PRO A 31 12.65 7.40 -0.08
C PRO A 31 13.75 7.70 -1.09
N MET A 32 14.84 6.92 -1.04
CA MET A 32 15.96 7.10 -1.97
C MET A 32 15.39 7.05 -3.39
N ALA A 33 15.57 8.13 -4.11
CA ALA A 33 15.23 8.18 -5.52
C ALA A 33 15.86 6.96 -6.22
N PRO A 34 15.11 6.22 -7.04
CA PRO A 34 15.73 5.19 -7.87
C PRO A 34 16.84 5.83 -8.69
N ALA A 35 18.01 5.20 -8.69
CA ALA A 35 19.19 5.71 -9.35
C ALA A 35 18.86 6.10 -10.78
N SER A 36 19.14 7.37 -11.13
CA SER A 36 19.03 7.86 -12.49
C SER A 36 19.95 7.02 -13.38
N ASN A 37 19.37 6.20 -14.25
CA ASN A 37 20.10 5.54 -15.30
C ASN A 37 20.54 6.58 -16.34
N PRO A 38 21.84 6.72 -16.65
CA PRO A 38 22.26 7.49 -17.81
C PRO A 38 21.67 6.78 -19.05
N GLY A 39 20.91 7.52 -19.84
CA GLY A 39 20.19 6.99 -20.99
C GLY A 39 21.04 6.14 -21.91
N VAL A 40 20.71 4.88 -21.95
CA VAL A 40 20.92 4.06 -23.14
C VAL A 40 19.51 3.81 -23.66
N GLY A 41 19.19 4.40 -24.81
CA GLY A 41 17.97 4.15 -25.56
C GLY A 41 17.96 2.68 -25.99
N GLY A 42 17.59 1.80 -25.10
CA GLY A 42 17.18 0.45 -25.41
C GLY A 42 15.76 0.52 -25.93
N HIS A 43 15.61 0.19 -27.20
CA HIS A 43 14.33 -0.05 -27.85
C HIS A 43 13.53 -1.00 -26.94
N LEU A 44 12.52 -0.49 -26.27
CA LEU A 44 11.52 -1.33 -25.61
C LEU A 44 10.85 -2.11 -26.72
N ASP A 45 10.96 -3.43 -26.65
CA ASP A 45 10.29 -4.33 -27.59
C ASP A 45 8.78 -4.09 -27.44
N SER A 46 8.25 -3.31 -28.38
CA SER A 46 6.86 -2.90 -28.40
C SER A 46 6.03 -4.11 -28.82
N GLY A 47 5.40 -4.80 -27.86
CA GLY A 47 4.42 -5.71 -28.33
C GLY A 47 3.83 -6.82 -27.50
N MET A 48 3.98 -6.87 -26.18
CA MET A 48 3.09 -7.74 -25.40
C MET A 48 2.51 -6.99 -24.22
N THR A 49 1.32 -6.45 -24.41
CA THR A 49 0.47 -6.04 -23.30
C THR A 49 0.02 -7.33 -22.59
N PHE A 50 0.32 -7.45 -21.30
CA PHE A 50 -0.24 -8.53 -20.48
C PHE A 50 -1.76 -8.32 -20.46
N VAL A 51 -2.51 -9.30 -20.95
CA VAL A 51 -3.97 -9.36 -20.84
C VAL A 51 -4.26 -10.48 -19.86
N PRO A 52 -4.72 -10.16 -18.63
CA PRO A 52 -5.03 -11.19 -17.67
C PRO A 52 -6.19 -12.06 -18.15
N SER A 53 -6.11 -13.35 -17.85
CA SER A 53 -7.20 -14.29 -18.12
C SER A 53 -8.39 -13.94 -17.23
N THR A 54 -9.60 -13.83 -17.79
CA THR A 54 -10.81 -13.69 -16.99
C THR A 54 -10.99 -14.96 -16.15
N PRO A 55 -11.24 -14.86 -14.83
CA PRO A 55 -11.51 -16.04 -14.03
C PRO A 55 -12.75 -16.77 -14.58
N SER A 56 -12.59 -18.01 -15.00
CA SER A 56 -13.74 -18.89 -15.25
C SER A 56 -14.46 -19.13 -13.92
N PRO A 57 -15.80 -19.11 -13.90
CA PRO A 57 -16.52 -19.58 -12.74
C PRO A 57 -16.15 -21.05 -12.53
N THR A 58 -15.32 -21.34 -11.54
CA THR A 58 -14.95 -22.70 -11.18
C THR A 58 -16.14 -23.38 -10.53
N ASP A 59 -16.64 -24.42 -11.19
CA ASP A 59 -17.45 -25.45 -10.57
C ASP A 59 -16.70 -26.00 -9.35
N SER A 60 -17.35 -25.92 -8.19
CA SER A 60 -16.86 -26.48 -6.94
C SER A 60 -16.99 -27.99 -6.97
N ASP A 61 -15.93 -28.68 -7.35
CA ASP A 61 -15.80 -30.11 -7.09
C ASP A 61 -14.77 -30.37 -5.98
N GLY A 62 -15.22 -31.04 -4.94
CA GLY A 62 -14.55 -31.28 -3.69
C GLY A 62 -13.33 -32.16 -3.82
N GLY A 63 -12.17 -31.63 -3.35
CA GLY A 63 -10.97 -32.38 -3.02
C GLY A 63 -10.65 -32.12 -1.56
N ALA A 64 -10.83 -33.14 -0.70
CA ALA A 64 -10.45 -33.09 0.71
C ALA A 64 -8.92 -33.05 0.85
N GLY A 65 -8.38 -32.01 1.49
CA GLY A 65 -6.98 -31.95 1.89
C GLY A 65 -6.56 -30.59 2.39
N ASP A 66 -6.50 -30.51 3.68
CA ASP A 66 -5.97 -29.47 4.57
C ASP A 66 -7.05 -28.57 5.20
N ALA A 67 -7.29 -28.83 6.50
CA ALA A 67 -8.19 -28.05 7.32
C ALA A 67 -7.55 -26.67 7.61
N GLY A 68 -7.58 -25.79 6.61
CA GLY A 68 -7.28 -24.39 6.75
C GLY A 68 -8.32 -23.71 7.65
N ILE A 69 -7.90 -22.69 8.35
CA ILE A 69 -8.65 -21.75 9.18
C ILE A 69 -9.91 -21.13 8.47
N GLY A 70 -10.34 -21.72 7.38
CA GLY A 70 -11.04 -21.17 6.23
C GLY A 70 -12.52 -20.84 6.36
N SER A 71 -13.34 -21.35 7.27
CA SER A 71 -14.78 -21.09 7.14
C SER A 71 -15.45 -20.32 8.28
N ALA A 72 -14.92 -20.38 9.48
CA ALA A 72 -15.48 -19.63 10.62
C ALA A 72 -14.95 -18.17 10.72
N ALA A 73 -13.77 -17.89 10.15
CA ALA A 73 -13.16 -16.56 10.15
C ALA A 73 -13.77 -15.61 9.08
N CYS A 74 -14.45 -16.16 8.08
CA CYS A 74 -14.95 -15.46 6.90
C CYS A 74 -16.49 -15.37 6.87
N ALA A 75 -17.10 -15.08 8.00
CA ALA A 75 -18.54 -14.83 8.05
C ALA A 75 -18.86 -13.51 7.32
N PHE A 76 -19.83 -13.56 6.41
CA PHE A 76 -20.24 -12.40 5.62
C PHE A 76 -20.86 -11.29 6.48
N LEU A 77 -20.85 -10.06 5.92
CA LEU A 77 -21.50 -8.89 6.50
C LEU A 77 -22.95 -9.20 6.91
N THR A 78 -23.24 -8.98 8.17
CA THR A 78 -24.60 -9.03 8.71
C THR A 78 -25.02 -7.61 9.11
N ASN A 79 -26.27 -7.22 8.86
CA ASN A 79 -26.84 -5.91 9.20
C ASN A 79 -26.36 -4.73 8.33
N LEU A 80 -26.42 -4.86 7.01
CA LEU A 80 -26.18 -3.74 6.09
C LEU A 80 -27.14 -2.56 6.33
N ASP A 81 -28.37 -2.81 6.80
CA ASP A 81 -29.41 -1.82 7.05
C ASP A 81 -29.45 -1.31 8.51
N ALA A 82 -28.39 -1.47 9.27
CA ALA A 82 -28.37 -0.99 10.65
C ALA A 82 -28.47 0.55 10.71
N PRO A 83 -29.26 1.12 11.64
CA PRO A 83 -29.28 2.57 11.86
C PRO A 83 -27.86 3.06 12.17
N PHE A 84 -27.49 4.24 11.63
CA PHE A 84 -26.17 4.80 11.85
C PHE A 84 -25.91 5.03 13.34
N SER A 85 -24.75 4.58 13.78
CA SER A 85 -24.02 5.02 14.98
C SER A 85 -22.54 4.82 14.76
N LYS A 86 -21.67 5.54 15.50
CA LYS A 86 -20.22 5.36 15.38
C LYS A 86 -19.79 3.92 15.66
N SER A 87 -20.40 3.26 16.65
CA SER A 87 -20.16 1.85 16.96
C SER A 87 -20.61 0.92 15.83
N ALA A 88 -21.77 1.19 15.20
CA ALA A 88 -22.24 0.41 14.06
C ALA A 88 -21.32 0.57 12.85
N LEU A 89 -20.84 1.80 12.56
CA LEU A 89 -19.85 2.07 11.52
C LEU A 89 -18.54 1.31 11.78
N LEU A 90 -17.99 1.36 12.99
CA LEU A 90 -16.77 0.61 13.36
C LEU A 90 -16.96 -0.90 13.20
N THR A 91 -18.14 -1.42 13.52
CA THR A 91 -18.48 -2.84 13.31
C THR A 91 -18.53 -3.17 11.82
N SER A 92 -19.17 -2.32 11.00
CA SER A 92 -19.21 -2.47 9.55
C SER A 92 -17.82 -2.47 8.93
N VAL A 93 -16.97 -1.51 9.31
CA VAL A 93 -15.58 -1.41 8.84
C VAL A 93 -14.77 -2.65 9.25
N ALA A 94 -14.91 -3.14 10.48
CA ALA A 94 -14.21 -4.34 10.94
C ALA A 94 -14.60 -5.59 10.13
N GLN A 95 -15.90 -5.77 9.87
CA GLN A 95 -16.42 -6.87 9.05
C GLN A 95 -15.96 -6.73 7.59
N CYS A 96 -16.00 -5.50 7.04
CA CYS A 96 -15.50 -5.20 5.70
C CYS A 96 -14.03 -5.60 5.55
N THR A 97 -13.17 -5.18 6.49
CA THR A 97 -11.75 -5.51 6.46
C THR A 97 -11.53 -7.03 6.48
N GLN A 98 -12.22 -7.75 7.37
CA GLN A 98 -12.15 -9.21 7.41
C GLN A 98 -12.59 -9.84 6.10
N GLN A 99 -13.66 -9.35 5.47
CA GLN A 99 -14.13 -9.85 4.19
C GLN A 99 -13.08 -9.68 3.09
N GLN A 100 -12.43 -8.49 3.02
CA GLN A 100 -11.39 -8.25 2.02
C GLN A 100 -10.15 -9.14 2.26
N LEU A 101 -9.77 -9.38 3.51
CA LEU A 101 -8.70 -10.31 3.86
C LEU A 101 -9.05 -11.76 3.51
N CYS A 102 -10.30 -12.17 3.74
CA CYS A 102 -10.80 -13.49 3.34
C CYS A 102 -10.84 -13.70 1.82
N GLN A 103 -10.95 -12.63 1.05
CA GLN A 103 -10.84 -12.69 -0.41
C GLN A 103 -9.37 -12.74 -0.85
N PHE A 104 -8.46 -12.12 -0.12
CA PHE A 104 -7.03 -12.12 -0.45
C PHE A 104 -6.33 -13.44 -0.11
N ASP A 105 -6.63 -14.05 1.03
CA ASP A 105 -5.91 -15.24 1.52
C ASP A 105 -5.90 -16.41 0.51
N PRO A 106 -7.02 -16.83 -0.10
CA PRO A 106 -7.00 -17.88 -1.12
C PRO A 106 -6.20 -17.47 -2.37
N LEU A 107 -6.18 -16.19 -2.74
CA LEU A 107 -5.37 -15.70 -3.85
C LEU A 107 -3.86 -15.76 -3.53
N ALA A 108 -3.48 -15.54 -2.28
CA ALA A 108 -2.10 -15.72 -1.83
C ALA A 108 -1.68 -17.20 -1.85
N VAL A 109 -2.58 -18.13 -1.52
CA VAL A 109 -2.36 -19.59 -1.66
C VAL A 109 -2.20 -19.98 -3.11
N GLU A 110 -3.07 -19.47 -4.00
CA GLU A 110 -2.97 -19.73 -5.43
C GLU A 110 -1.66 -19.18 -6.00
N LEU A 111 -1.27 -17.96 -5.62
CA LEU A 111 0.00 -17.35 -6.03
C LEU A 111 1.20 -18.22 -5.62
N GLU A 112 1.27 -18.65 -4.35
CA GLU A 112 2.32 -19.57 -3.88
C GLU A 112 2.37 -20.83 -4.74
N THR A 113 1.20 -21.46 -4.98
CA THR A 113 1.08 -22.69 -5.75
C THR A 113 1.60 -22.51 -7.19
N LYS A 114 1.20 -21.43 -7.86
CA LYS A 114 1.62 -21.16 -9.25
C LYS A 114 3.09 -20.77 -9.35
N LEU A 115 3.62 -20.01 -8.39
CA LEU A 115 5.04 -19.68 -8.33
C LEU A 115 5.90 -20.90 -8.03
N ALA A 116 5.46 -21.79 -7.15
CA ALA A 116 6.13 -23.05 -6.88
C ALA A 116 6.13 -23.99 -8.12
N ALA A 117 5.02 -24.07 -8.83
CA ALA A 117 4.93 -24.84 -10.08
C ALA A 117 5.86 -24.25 -11.16
N TYR A 118 5.91 -22.92 -11.29
CA TYR A 118 6.86 -22.25 -12.20
C TYR A 118 8.30 -22.51 -11.78
N ALA A 119 8.62 -22.48 -10.50
CA ALA A 119 9.96 -22.75 -9.99
C ALA A 119 10.40 -24.20 -10.22
N ALA A 120 9.47 -25.16 -10.11
CA ALA A 120 9.76 -26.58 -10.29
C ALA A 120 9.91 -26.97 -11.77
N ALA A 121 9.14 -26.36 -12.66
CA ALA A 121 9.12 -26.68 -14.10
C ALA A 121 8.87 -25.41 -14.94
N PRO A 122 9.90 -24.57 -15.15
CA PRO A 122 9.78 -23.35 -15.93
C PRO A 122 9.34 -23.64 -17.37
N SER A 123 8.20 -23.06 -17.77
CA SER A 123 7.66 -23.12 -19.13
C SER A 123 6.84 -21.86 -19.43
N PRO A 124 6.51 -21.54 -20.69
CA PRO A 124 5.61 -20.44 -21.01
C PRO A 124 4.26 -20.56 -20.33
N GLU A 125 3.70 -21.77 -20.18
CA GLU A 125 2.42 -22.03 -19.56
C GLU A 125 2.48 -21.80 -18.05
N SER A 126 3.50 -22.31 -17.36
CA SER A 126 3.67 -22.10 -15.92
C SER A 126 3.99 -20.64 -15.60
N LEU A 127 4.73 -19.92 -16.46
CA LEU A 127 4.96 -18.47 -16.33
C LEU A 127 3.66 -17.69 -16.49
N THR A 128 2.81 -18.03 -17.49
CA THR A 128 1.49 -17.39 -17.66
C THR A 128 0.63 -17.61 -16.43
N GLY A 129 0.53 -18.84 -15.93
CA GLY A 129 -0.23 -19.13 -14.72
C GLY A 129 0.28 -18.38 -13.47
N ALA A 130 1.60 -18.20 -13.35
CA ALA A 130 2.20 -17.42 -12.27
C ALA A 130 1.87 -15.92 -12.40
N ARG A 131 1.87 -15.36 -13.60
CA ARG A 131 1.51 -13.96 -13.89
C ARG A 131 0.04 -13.69 -13.62
N ASP A 132 -0.85 -14.60 -14.04
CA ASP A 132 -2.30 -14.47 -13.78
C ASP A 132 -2.59 -14.51 -12.27
N ALA A 133 -2.00 -15.46 -11.53
CA ALA A 133 -2.16 -15.54 -10.08
C ALA A 133 -1.61 -14.30 -9.37
N TRP A 134 -0.47 -13.78 -9.82
CA TRP A 134 0.07 -12.51 -9.32
C TRP A 134 -0.89 -11.34 -9.56
N TYR A 135 -1.45 -11.25 -10.76
CA TYR A 135 -2.40 -10.19 -11.09
C TYR A 135 -3.63 -10.21 -10.20
N HIS A 136 -4.25 -11.39 -10.01
CA HIS A 136 -5.43 -11.52 -9.16
C HIS A 136 -5.12 -11.17 -7.69
N ALA A 137 -3.99 -11.66 -7.16
CA ALA A 137 -3.55 -11.32 -5.81
C ALA A 137 -3.28 -9.82 -5.67
N LEU A 138 -2.61 -9.20 -6.64
CA LEU A 138 -2.35 -7.77 -6.65
C LEU A 138 -3.64 -6.95 -6.68
N GLN A 139 -4.61 -7.29 -7.55
CA GLN A 139 -5.86 -6.52 -7.64
C GLN A 139 -6.66 -6.54 -6.34
N GLN A 140 -6.70 -7.67 -5.64
CA GLN A 140 -7.33 -7.74 -4.31
C GLN A 140 -6.49 -6.98 -3.26
N TRP A 141 -5.15 -7.02 -3.36
CA TRP A 141 -4.29 -6.26 -2.46
C TRP A 141 -4.45 -4.75 -2.65
N GLN A 142 -4.62 -4.26 -3.87
CA GLN A 142 -4.91 -2.84 -4.15
C GLN A 142 -6.18 -2.35 -3.44
N ILE A 143 -7.16 -3.23 -3.21
CA ILE A 143 -8.30 -2.90 -2.36
C ILE A 143 -7.87 -2.80 -0.90
N LEU A 144 -7.09 -3.76 -0.40
CA LEU A 144 -6.64 -3.82 1.00
C LEU A 144 -5.68 -2.69 1.40
N GLU A 145 -5.00 -2.05 0.44
CA GLU A 145 -4.11 -0.92 0.72
C GLU A 145 -4.84 0.27 1.37
N MET A 146 -6.11 0.50 1.05
CA MET A 146 -6.94 1.53 1.66
C MET A 146 -7.30 1.22 3.12
N PHE A 147 -7.27 -0.06 3.52
CA PHE A 147 -7.55 -0.49 4.89
C PHE A 147 -6.27 -0.45 5.75
N GLY A 148 -5.51 0.65 5.65
CA GLY A 148 -4.20 0.85 6.27
C GLY A 148 -4.24 1.16 7.77
N PHE A 149 -5.14 0.53 8.55
CA PHE A 149 -5.27 0.66 10.00
C PHE A 149 -5.19 -0.70 10.69
N GLY A 150 -4.98 -0.71 12.01
CA GLY A 150 -4.78 -1.93 12.77
C GLY A 150 -3.51 -2.68 12.31
N PRO A 151 -3.47 -4.02 12.27
CA PRO A 151 -2.27 -4.81 11.97
C PRO A 151 -1.58 -4.45 10.64
N GLN A 152 -2.30 -3.90 9.65
CA GLN A 152 -1.72 -3.41 8.40
C GLN A 152 -0.90 -2.13 8.60
N ALA A 153 -1.31 -1.27 9.52
CA ALA A 153 -0.69 0.03 9.77
C ALA A 153 0.78 -0.09 10.20
N PRO A 154 1.57 0.98 10.05
CA PRO A 154 2.93 1.05 10.58
C PRO A 154 3.00 0.72 12.07
N LYS A 155 4.12 0.14 12.53
CA LYS A 155 4.31 -0.28 13.95
C LYS A 155 4.20 0.87 14.96
N GLY A 156 4.25 2.13 14.53
CA GLY A 156 4.07 3.30 15.39
C GLY A 156 2.60 3.69 15.62
N ASP A 157 1.69 3.18 14.82
CA ASP A 157 0.28 3.51 14.87
C ASP A 157 -0.49 2.60 15.85
N PRO A 158 -1.64 3.03 16.36
CA PRO A 158 -2.45 2.23 17.27
C PRO A 158 -2.84 0.87 16.67
N GLY A 159 -2.33 -0.21 17.25
CA GLY A 159 -2.57 -1.58 16.78
C GLY A 159 -1.75 -1.98 15.54
N GLY A 160 -0.84 -1.12 15.07
CA GLY A 160 -0.02 -1.36 13.89
C GLY A 160 1.06 -2.41 14.08
N GLU A 161 1.19 -3.34 13.13
CA GLU A 161 2.23 -4.37 13.07
C GLU A 161 3.09 -4.25 11.81
N GLY A 162 2.78 -3.31 10.91
CA GLY A 162 3.52 -3.06 9.67
C GLY A 162 3.32 -4.14 8.60
N LEU A 163 2.25 -4.93 8.67
CA LEU A 163 2.05 -6.09 7.78
C LEU A 163 1.72 -5.70 6.34
N ARG A 164 1.23 -4.46 6.09
CA ARG A 164 1.01 -3.96 4.72
C ARG A 164 2.30 -4.02 3.90
N ASP A 165 3.37 -3.43 4.40
CA ASP A 165 4.62 -3.30 3.66
C ASP A 165 5.36 -4.64 3.50
N GLU A 166 5.06 -5.62 4.35
CA GLU A 166 5.57 -6.99 4.23
C GLU A 166 4.99 -7.73 3.00
N ILE A 167 3.78 -7.34 2.55
CA ILE A 167 3.09 -7.92 1.38
C ILE A 167 3.31 -7.06 0.13
N TYR A 168 3.27 -5.73 0.26
CA TYR A 168 3.50 -4.81 -0.85
C TYR A 168 3.99 -3.45 -0.37
N ALA A 169 5.25 -3.16 -0.60
CA ALA A 169 5.94 -1.98 -0.09
C ALA A 169 5.93 -0.78 -1.06
N PHE A 170 4.94 -0.64 -1.94
CA PHE A 170 4.87 0.55 -2.79
C PHE A 170 4.65 1.84 -1.93
N PRO A 171 5.36 2.94 -2.20
CA PRO A 171 6.31 3.21 -3.30
C PRO A 171 7.77 2.79 -3.03
N ALA A 172 8.07 2.15 -1.89
CA ALA A 172 9.41 1.77 -1.47
C ALA A 172 9.98 0.51 -2.18
N VAL A 173 9.26 -0.01 -3.20
CA VAL A 173 9.76 -1.14 -4.01
C VAL A 173 11.12 -0.78 -4.63
N ASN A 174 12.15 -1.60 -4.39
CA ASN A 174 13.54 -1.25 -4.70
C ASN A 174 14.20 -2.32 -5.56
N ARG A 175 14.33 -2.01 -6.86
CA ARG A 175 14.95 -2.90 -7.85
C ARG A 175 16.38 -3.30 -7.49
N CYS A 176 17.22 -2.35 -7.08
CA CYS A 176 18.61 -2.64 -6.73
C CYS A 176 18.70 -3.59 -5.52
N SER A 177 17.83 -3.41 -4.52
CA SER A 177 17.76 -4.32 -3.37
C SER A 177 17.34 -5.73 -3.76
N MET A 178 16.39 -5.89 -4.70
CA MET A 178 16.04 -7.20 -5.26
C MET A 178 17.23 -7.84 -5.99
N GLU A 179 17.98 -7.06 -6.76
CA GLU A 179 19.14 -7.53 -7.53
C GLU A 179 20.31 -7.93 -6.62
N GLU A 180 20.48 -7.24 -5.47
CA GLU A 180 21.40 -7.69 -4.41
C GLU A 180 20.97 -9.05 -3.84
N GLN A 181 19.69 -9.24 -3.54
CA GLN A 181 19.17 -10.53 -3.11
C GLN A 181 19.37 -11.62 -4.18
N LEU A 182 19.13 -11.29 -5.48
CA LEU A 182 19.39 -12.19 -6.59
C LEU A 182 20.85 -12.62 -6.68
N TYR A 183 21.76 -11.67 -6.54
CA TYR A 183 23.20 -11.97 -6.60
C TYR A 183 23.64 -12.86 -5.41
N ASP A 184 23.27 -12.49 -4.19
CA ASP A 184 23.65 -13.18 -2.96
C ASP A 184 22.85 -14.46 -2.71
N GLN A 185 21.71 -14.65 -3.38
CA GLN A 185 20.75 -15.76 -3.19
C GLN A 185 20.24 -15.88 -1.74
N THR A 186 20.13 -14.76 -1.04
CA THR A 186 19.70 -14.72 0.36
C THR A 186 18.24 -15.10 0.55
N TYR A 187 17.44 -15.06 -0.52
CA TYR A 187 16.06 -15.56 -0.56
C TYR A 187 15.93 -17.07 -0.31
N ALA A 188 17.01 -17.84 -0.46
CA ALA A 188 17.03 -19.28 -0.17
C ALA A 188 17.27 -19.60 1.31
N GLY A 189 17.56 -18.60 2.15
CA GLY A 189 17.90 -18.76 3.55
C GLY A 189 16.75 -18.51 4.51
N SER A 190 16.90 -18.97 5.75
CA SER A 190 15.93 -18.77 6.84
C SER A 190 15.85 -17.30 7.33
N THR A 191 16.66 -16.40 6.77
CA THR A 191 16.68 -14.98 7.11
C THR A 191 16.01 -14.11 6.04
N PHE A 192 15.33 -14.72 5.08
CA PHE A 192 14.70 -13.98 3.98
C PHE A 192 13.61 -13.02 4.48
N ASP A 193 12.88 -13.36 5.51
CA ASP A 193 11.91 -12.51 6.20
C ASP A 193 12.53 -11.24 6.83
N MET A 194 13.85 -11.20 6.99
CA MET A 194 14.60 -10.02 7.43
C MET A 194 15.10 -9.14 6.28
N ALA A 195 14.92 -9.56 5.03
CA ALA A 195 15.26 -8.74 3.87
C ALA A 195 14.39 -7.47 3.85
N PRO A 196 14.91 -6.35 3.29
CA PRO A 196 14.12 -5.11 3.19
C PRO A 196 12.77 -5.35 2.51
N ALA A 197 11.70 -4.76 3.03
CA ALA A 197 10.35 -4.89 2.47
C ALA A 197 10.30 -4.54 0.98
N GLY A 198 11.04 -3.52 0.54
CA GLY A 198 11.14 -3.14 -0.88
C GLY A 198 11.81 -4.17 -1.80
N ALA A 199 12.39 -5.24 -1.26
CA ALA A 199 12.92 -6.38 -2.01
C ALA A 199 12.01 -7.60 -1.93
N ARG A 200 10.90 -7.54 -1.22
CA ARG A 200 9.94 -8.65 -1.01
C ARG A 200 8.54 -8.31 -1.54
N GLY A 201 7.60 -9.20 -1.30
CA GLY A 201 6.18 -8.99 -1.60
C GLY A 201 5.85 -8.95 -3.09
N LEU A 202 4.64 -8.48 -3.39
CA LEU A 202 4.06 -8.48 -4.74
C LEU A 202 4.85 -7.66 -5.76
N GLY A 203 5.51 -6.56 -5.33
CA GLY A 203 6.37 -5.76 -6.24
C GLY A 203 7.64 -6.50 -6.66
N ALA A 204 8.21 -7.33 -5.79
CA ALA A 204 9.34 -8.16 -6.15
C ALA A 204 8.91 -9.31 -7.08
N VAL A 205 7.73 -9.91 -6.86
CA VAL A 205 7.17 -10.93 -7.79
C VAL A 205 6.99 -10.33 -9.18
N GLU A 206 6.45 -9.10 -9.30
CA GLU A 206 6.35 -8.41 -10.60
C GLU A 206 7.70 -8.38 -11.32
N TYR A 207 8.75 -7.90 -10.63
CA TYR A 207 10.08 -7.82 -11.22
C TYR A 207 10.60 -9.18 -11.68
N MET A 208 10.39 -10.25 -10.89
CA MET A 208 10.86 -11.60 -11.24
C MET A 208 10.13 -12.16 -12.47
N LEU A 209 8.83 -11.90 -12.62
CA LEU A 209 8.00 -12.51 -13.67
C LEU A 209 7.97 -11.71 -14.97
N PHE A 210 8.12 -10.37 -14.90
CA PHE A 210 7.87 -9.51 -16.07
C PHE A 210 9.13 -8.81 -16.60
N TYR A 211 10.18 -8.64 -15.78
CA TYR A 211 11.39 -7.99 -16.24
C TYR A 211 12.36 -9.00 -16.90
N THR A 212 12.55 -8.90 -18.22
CA THR A 212 13.31 -9.89 -19.00
C THR A 212 14.74 -9.47 -19.34
N ASN A 213 15.08 -8.17 -19.20
CA ASN A 213 16.43 -7.70 -19.49
C ASN A 213 17.44 -8.17 -18.44
N THR A 214 18.73 -8.10 -18.78
CA THR A 214 19.85 -8.56 -17.95
C THR A 214 20.63 -7.43 -17.28
N ASP A 215 20.28 -6.16 -17.52
CA ASP A 215 20.84 -5.01 -16.81
C ASP A 215 20.36 -4.96 -15.35
N ASN A 216 21.01 -4.14 -14.53
CA ASN A 216 20.59 -3.90 -13.17
C ASN A 216 20.28 -2.41 -12.92
N GLY A 217 19.49 -2.13 -11.88
CA GLY A 217 19.06 -0.79 -11.46
C GLY A 217 19.96 -0.17 -10.37
N CYS A 218 21.05 -0.81 -10.00
CA CYS A 218 21.95 -0.31 -8.97
C CYS A 218 22.81 0.85 -9.48
N THR A 219 23.18 1.76 -8.59
CA THR A 219 24.11 2.85 -8.91
C THR A 219 25.51 2.32 -9.29
N ALA A 220 26.31 3.12 -9.98
CA ALA A 220 27.70 2.76 -10.31
C ALA A 220 28.55 2.50 -9.07
N LEU A 221 28.25 3.13 -7.94
CA LEU A 221 28.98 2.96 -6.67
C LEU A 221 28.49 1.74 -5.87
N ASN A 222 27.35 1.16 -6.22
CA ASN A 222 26.88 -0.07 -5.58
C ASN A 222 27.87 -1.21 -5.84
N ARG A 223 28.04 -2.11 -4.87
CA ARG A 223 28.99 -3.23 -4.94
C ARG A 223 28.81 -4.11 -6.18
N LEU A 224 27.57 -4.28 -6.64
CA LEU A 224 27.27 -5.09 -7.85
C LEU A 224 27.95 -4.51 -9.09
N ASN A 225 27.95 -3.19 -9.24
CA ASN A 225 28.54 -2.49 -10.38
C ASN A 225 30.02 -2.10 -10.10
N GLY A 226 30.33 -1.55 -8.94
CA GLY A 226 31.66 -1.11 -8.56
C GLY A 226 32.71 -2.24 -8.55
N LYS A 227 32.28 -3.47 -8.27
CA LYS A 227 33.13 -4.68 -8.34
C LYS A 227 32.85 -5.56 -9.55
N GLN A 228 32.03 -5.09 -10.49
CA GLN A 228 31.61 -5.82 -11.71
C GLN A 228 30.98 -7.20 -11.43
N LEU A 229 30.37 -7.37 -10.24
CA LEU A 229 29.80 -8.66 -9.82
C LEU A 229 28.59 -9.06 -10.67
N TRP A 230 27.74 -8.09 -11.03
CA TRP A 230 26.54 -8.35 -11.84
C TRP A 230 26.89 -8.88 -13.23
N SER A 231 27.92 -8.31 -13.87
CA SER A 231 28.34 -8.73 -15.22
C SER A 231 28.98 -10.13 -15.26
N MET A 232 29.24 -10.75 -14.11
CA MET A 232 29.72 -12.14 -14.04
C MET A 232 28.59 -13.15 -14.14
N LEU A 233 27.32 -12.73 -13.95
CA LEU A 233 26.15 -13.61 -14.10
C LEU A 233 25.78 -13.76 -15.57
N SER A 234 25.66 -15.00 -16.03
CA SER A 234 25.10 -15.26 -17.36
C SER A 234 23.59 -14.97 -17.38
N ALA A 235 23.03 -14.72 -18.57
CA ALA A 235 21.58 -14.54 -18.73
C ALA A 235 20.78 -15.75 -18.23
N GLU A 236 21.29 -16.97 -18.48
CA GLU A 236 20.67 -18.20 -18.00
C GLU A 236 20.69 -18.31 -16.47
N GLU A 237 21.83 -18.00 -15.84
CA GLU A 237 21.95 -18.02 -14.38
C GLU A 237 21.03 -16.99 -13.75
N LEU A 238 20.95 -15.79 -14.31
CA LEU A 238 20.05 -14.74 -13.85
C LEU A 238 18.57 -15.18 -13.95
N ALA A 239 18.18 -15.80 -15.07
CA ALA A 239 16.84 -16.32 -15.25
C ALA A 239 16.52 -17.40 -14.21
N ASN A 240 17.44 -18.36 -13.98
CA ASN A 240 17.25 -19.42 -12.98
C ASN A 240 17.12 -18.86 -11.57
N ARG A 241 17.91 -17.83 -11.22
CA ARG A 241 17.82 -17.17 -9.91
C ARG A 241 16.50 -16.41 -9.74
N LYS A 242 16.00 -15.73 -10.80
CA LYS A 242 14.68 -15.08 -10.77
C LYS A 242 13.56 -16.07 -10.52
N VAL A 243 13.59 -17.22 -11.17
CA VAL A 243 12.61 -18.30 -10.98
C VAL A 243 12.62 -18.81 -9.53
N ALA A 244 13.81 -19.09 -8.98
CA ALA A 244 13.95 -19.53 -7.59
C ALA A 244 13.48 -18.47 -6.59
N TYR A 245 13.81 -17.20 -6.85
CA TYR A 245 13.39 -16.09 -6.01
C TYR A 245 11.85 -15.91 -6.02
N ALA A 246 11.22 -16.02 -7.20
CA ALA A 246 9.77 -15.98 -7.33
C ALA A 246 9.09 -17.04 -6.46
N GLY A 247 9.62 -18.27 -6.41
CA GLY A 247 9.13 -19.33 -5.52
C GLY A 247 9.23 -18.96 -4.03
N ALA A 248 10.35 -18.39 -3.60
CA ALA A 248 10.54 -17.94 -2.22
C ALA A 248 9.58 -16.80 -1.85
N LEU A 249 9.35 -15.86 -2.78
CA LEU A 249 8.38 -14.77 -2.59
C LEU A 249 6.95 -15.27 -2.40
N GLY A 250 6.54 -16.29 -3.16
CA GLY A 250 5.21 -16.89 -3.01
C GLY A 250 4.99 -17.42 -1.60
N HIS A 251 5.96 -18.15 -1.07
CA HIS A 251 5.92 -18.67 0.30
C HIS A 251 5.86 -17.54 1.36
N ASP A 252 6.68 -16.50 1.20
CA ASP A 252 6.70 -15.34 2.12
C ASP A 252 5.35 -14.60 2.11
N ILE A 253 4.80 -14.27 0.94
CA ILE A 253 3.50 -13.60 0.80
C ILE A 253 2.38 -14.44 1.45
N ARG A 254 2.38 -15.76 1.22
CA ARG A 254 1.40 -16.66 1.83
C ARG A 254 1.47 -16.66 3.34
N ALA A 255 2.69 -16.71 3.91
CA ALA A 255 2.90 -16.65 5.35
C ALA A 255 2.41 -15.30 5.94
N LYS A 256 2.69 -14.19 5.26
CA LYS A 256 2.24 -12.85 5.70
C LYS A 256 0.73 -12.67 5.58
N SER A 257 0.10 -13.23 4.52
CA SER A 257 -1.36 -13.27 4.38
C SER A 257 -2.03 -14.01 5.54
N ALA A 258 -1.53 -15.21 5.87
CA ALA A 258 -2.06 -16.00 6.99
C ALA A 258 -1.89 -15.28 8.34
N LEU A 259 -0.74 -14.63 8.56
CA LEU A 259 -0.49 -13.85 9.76
C LEU A 259 -1.48 -12.69 9.88
N LEU A 260 -1.69 -11.95 8.79
CA LEU A 260 -2.61 -10.83 8.75
C LEU A 260 -4.07 -11.26 8.99
N LEU A 261 -4.53 -12.32 8.31
CA LEU A 261 -5.86 -12.87 8.52
C LEU A 261 -6.04 -13.35 9.97
N SER A 262 -5.02 -13.99 10.55
CA SER A 262 -5.03 -14.41 11.95
C SER A 262 -5.12 -13.21 12.92
N ALA A 263 -4.39 -12.13 12.66
CA ALA A 263 -4.44 -10.94 13.50
C ALA A 263 -5.85 -10.32 13.59
N TRP A 264 -6.61 -10.38 12.50
CA TRP A 264 -7.99 -9.88 12.45
C TRP A 264 -9.03 -10.89 12.96
N SER A 265 -8.76 -12.19 12.89
CA SER A 265 -9.73 -13.26 13.17
C SER A 265 -9.98 -13.44 14.66
N ALA A 266 -11.23 -13.81 15.02
CA ALA A 266 -11.62 -14.11 16.39
C ALA A 266 -10.84 -15.28 17.02
N SER A 267 -10.33 -16.20 16.20
CA SER A 267 -9.48 -17.32 16.64
C SER A 267 -8.01 -16.95 16.84
N GLY A 268 -7.60 -15.73 16.47
CA GLY A 268 -6.23 -15.21 16.58
C GLY A 268 -6.16 -13.93 17.39
N GLY A 269 -5.66 -12.85 16.78
CA GLY A 269 -5.51 -11.54 17.43
C GLY A 269 -6.83 -10.80 17.71
N ASN A 270 -7.91 -11.19 17.04
CA ASN A 270 -9.26 -10.66 17.22
C ASN A 270 -9.36 -9.13 17.07
N PHE A 271 -8.55 -8.55 16.15
CA PHE A 271 -8.51 -7.10 15.97
C PHE A 271 -9.86 -6.54 15.48
N ALA A 272 -10.66 -7.33 14.76
CA ALA A 272 -12.00 -6.94 14.37
C ALA A 272 -12.87 -6.57 15.58
N GLN A 273 -12.83 -7.36 16.65
CA GLN A 273 -13.53 -7.04 17.89
C GLN A 273 -12.91 -5.83 18.59
N THR A 274 -11.58 -5.69 18.58
CA THR A 274 -10.86 -4.53 19.15
C THR A 274 -11.33 -3.24 18.48
N LEU A 275 -11.49 -3.22 17.16
CA LEU A 275 -12.01 -2.07 16.43
C LEU A 275 -13.50 -1.83 16.70
N ALA A 276 -14.34 -2.86 16.63
CA ALA A 276 -15.79 -2.78 16.83
C ALA A 276 -16.17 -2.36 18.25
N SER A 277 -15.35 -2.68 19.26
CA SER A 277 -15.58 -2.34 20.67
C SER A 277 -14.75 -1.16 21.16
N ALA A 278 -14.28 -0.29 20.26
CA ALA A 278 -13.56 0.93 20.64
C ALA A 278 -14.39 1.80 21.59
N GLY A 279 -13.78 2.23 22.70
CA GLY A 279 -14.49 2.98 23.72
C GLY A 279 -13.72 3.08 25.03
N PRO A 280 -14.34 3.64 26.10
CA PRO A 280 -13.70 3.77 27.41
C PRO A 280 -13.19 2.41 27.92
N GLY A 281 -11.88 2.32 28.19
CA GLY A 281 -11.23 1.08 28.63
C GLY A 281 -10.78 0.16 27.48
N GLY A 282 -10.94 0.56 26.23
CA GLY A 282 -10.40 -0.16 25.07
C GLY A 282 -8.87 -0.27 25.13
N ALA A 283 -8.35 -1.44 24.72
CA ALA A 283 -6.90 -1.72 24.77
C ALA A 283 -6.10 -0.90 23.75
N VAL A 284 -6.68 -0.61 22.59
CA VAL A 284 -6.04 0.12 21.48
C VAL A 284 -6.70 1.50 21.31
N TYR A 285 -8.02 1.56 21.24
CA TYR A 285 -8.76 2.80 21.01
C TYR A 285 -9.61 3.14 22.23
N MET A 286 -9.29 4.26 22.89
CA MET A 286 -9.96 4.71 24.12
C MET A 286 -11.33 5.38 23.87
N SER A 287 -11.70 5.58 22.59
CA SER A 287 -12.99 6.14 22.17
C SER A 287 -13.31 5.69 20.74
N GLU A 288 -14.61 5.70 20.40
CA GLU A 288 -15.06 5.49 19.01
C GLU A 288 -14.45 6.52 18.07
N GLN A 289 -14.31 7.78 18.49
CA GLN A 289 -13.68 8.83 17.69
C GLN A 289 -12.22 8.52 17.37
N ALA A 290 -11.44 8.03 18.35
CA ALA A 290 -10.05 7.67 18.12
C ALA A 290 -9.91 6.50 17.12
N ALA A 291 -10.83 5.54 17.17
CA ALA A 291 -10.87 4.44 16.19
C ALA A 291 -11.28 4.95 14.80
N LEU A 292 -12.27 5.83 14.70
CA LEU A 292 -12.71 6.42 13.44
C LEU A 292 -11.64 7.33 12.82
N ASN A 293 -10.85 8.04 13.63
CA ASN A 293 -9.68 8.78 13.15
C ASN A 293 -8.65 7.84 12.52
N ALA A 294 -8.36 6.69 13.15
CA ALA A 294 -7.45 5.70 12.59
C ALA A 294 -7.99 5.11 11.28
N VAL A 295 -9.29 4.83 11.20
CA VAL A 295 -9.95 4.33 9.99
C VAL A 295 -9.93 5.40 8.89
N SER A 296 -10.23 6.65 9.20
CA SER A 296 -10.24 7.74 8.21
C SER A 296 -8.87 8.00 7.60
N ASN A 297 -7.77 7.71 8.33
CA ASN A 297 -6.42 7.76 7.76
C ASN A 297 -6.27 6.86 6.54
N GLY A 298 -7.00 5.74 6.48
CA GLY A 298 -7.05 4.87 5.31
C GLY A 298 -7.57 5.58 4.06
N LEU A 299 -8.56 6.47 4.18
CA LEU A 299 -9.09 7.25 3.05
C LEU A 299 -8.02 8.18 2.44
N PHE A 300 -7.07 8.67 3.25
CA PHE A 300 -5.98 9.53 2.79
C PHE A 300 -4.92 8.79 1.97
N TYR A 301 -4.96 7.46 1.91
CA TYR A 301 -4.20 6.69 0.94
C TYR A 301 -4.49 7.15 -0.50
N LEU A 302 -5.74 7.54 -0.81
CA LEU A 302 -6.09 8.09 -2.12
C LEU A 302 -5.37 9.40 -2.40
N GLU A 303 -5.24 10.28 -1.41
CA GLU A 303 -4.51 11.54 -1.53
C GLU A 303 -3.01 11.31 -1.78
N GLN A 304 -2.36 10.59 -0.87
CA GLN A 304 -0.92 10.43 -0.86
C GLN A 304 -0.43 9.44 -1.92
N ASP A 305 -0.94 8.21 -1.83
CA ASP A 305 -0.39 7.12 -2.63
C ASP A 305 -1.00 7.11 -4.04
N VAL A 306 -2.33 7.25 -4.16
CA VAL A 306 -2.96 7.18 -5.49
C VAL A 306 -2.72 8.45 -6.28
N LYS A 307 -3.13 9.61 -5.75
CA LYS A 307 -3.01 10.88 -6.46
C LYS A 307 -1.56 11.29 -6.68
N GLN A 308 -0.74 11.31 -5.61
CA GLN A 308 0.64 11.80 -5.72
C GLN A 308 1.59 10.77 -6.34
N TRP A 309 1.61 9.53 -5.80
CA TRP A 309 2.62 8.54 -6.20
C TRP A 309 2.23 7.74 -7.44
N LYS A 310 0.95 7.28 -7.58
CA LYS A 310 0.54 6.44 -8.71
C LYS A 310 0.15 7.26 -9.95
N LEU A 311 -0.36 8.49 -9.79
CA LEU A 311 -0.78 9.35 -10.90
C LEU A 311 0.20 10.51 -11.15
N GLY A 312 0.41 11.34 -10.14
CA GLY A 312 1.10 12.62 -10.29
C GLY A 312 2.58 12.48 -10.63
N ARG A 313 3.31 11.67 -9.89
CA ARG A 313 4.76 11.51 -10.06
C ARG A 313 5.14 10.86 -11.40
N PRO A 314 4.52 9.75 -11.83
CA PRO A 314 4.83 9.17 -13.13
C PRO A 314 4.47 10.07 -14.31
N ALA A 315 3.46 10.93 -14.14
CA ALA A 315 3.06 11.92 -15.15
C ALA A 315 3.89 13.21 -15.13
N GLY A 316 4.79 13.38 -14.14
CA GLY A 316 5.56 14.62 -13.99
C GLY A 316 4.72 15.81 -13.54
N LEU A 317 3.55 15.56 -12.93
CA LEU A 317 2.67 16.61 -12.38
C LEU A 317 3.12 17.03 -10.98
N VAL A 318 3.83 16.16 -10.27
CA VAL A 318 4.41 16.40 -8.94
C VAL A 318 5.83 15.86 -8.88
N GLU A 319 6.68 16.48 -8.06
CA GLU A 319 8.04 16.08 -7.65
C GLU A 319 8.86 15.16 -8.60
N CYS A 320 8.82 15.41 -9.90
CA CYS A 320 9.62 14.67 -10.86
C CYS A 320 10.07 15.56 -12.00
N THR A 321 11.40 15.61 -12.25
CA THR A 321 12.01 16.44 -13.28
C THR A 321 12.59 15.65 -14.46
N ALA A 322 12.76 14.33 -14.32
CA ALA A 322 13.32 13.48 -15.37
C ALA A 322 12.93 12.01 -15.16
N ASN A 323 12.71 11.29 -16.26
CA ASN A 323 12.36 9.86 -16.27
C ASN A 323 11.14 9.50 -15.41
N CYS A 324 10.14 10.37 -15.39
CA CYS A 324 9.00 10.27 -14.48
C CYS A 324 8.22 8.96 -14.68
N ALA A 325 8.05 8.50 -15.91
CA ALA A 325 7.44 7.19 -16.19
C ALA A 325 8.10 6.00 -15.45
N GLY A 326 9.38 6.14 -15.09
CA GLY A 326 10.10 5.12 -14.31
C GLY A 326 9.59 4.94 -12.87
N TYR A 327 8.79 5.88 -12.37
CA TYR A 327 8.12 5.78 -11.06
C TYR A 327 6.74 5.13 -11.13
N ALA A 328 6.27 4.76 -12.33
CA ALA A 328 4.98 4.11 -12.48
C ALA A 328 4.91 2.83 -11.65
N GLU A 329 3.83 2.68 -10.90
CA GLU A 329 3.49 1.42 -10.25
C GLU A 329 3.29 0.33 -11.32
N THR A 330 3.73 -0.89 -11.02
CA THR A 330 3.59 -2.05 -11.94
C THR A 330 4.07 -1.77 -13.37
N ARG A 331 5.19 -1.06 -13.49
CA ARG A 331 5.74 -0.61 -14.77
C ARG A 331 6.12 -1.75 -15.72
N TYR A 332 6.43 -2.94 -15.18
CA TYR A 332 6.81 -4.11 -16.00
C TYR A 332 5.59 -4.90 -16.45
N ALA A 333 4.60 -5.07 -15.59
CA ALA A 333 3.34 -5.74 -15.91
C ALA A 333 2.35 -4.82 -16.64
N ARG A 334 2.49 -3.48 -16.49
CA ARG A 334 1.67 -2.46 -17.16
C ARG A 334 0.19 -2.49 -16.78
N VAL A 335 -0.09 -2.69 -15.50
CA VAL A 335 -1.46 -2.77 -14.95
C VAL A 335 -1.81 -1.59 -14.01
N ALA A 336 -1.12 -0.45 -14.16
CA ALA A 336 -1.32 0.72 -13.32
C ALA A 336 -2.77 1.25 -13.32
N SER A 337 -3.46 1.17 -14.47
CA SER A 337 -4.87 1.58 -14.57
C SER A 337 -5.80 0.70 -13.74
N ASP A 338 -5.54 -0.62 -13.73
CA ASP A 338 -6.33 -1.57 -12.94
C ASP A 338 -6.12 -1.32 -11.45
N ASN A 339 -4.87 -1.04 -11.04
CA ASN A 339 -4.54 -0.72 -9.66
C ASN A 339 -5.28 0.53 -9.17
N VAL A 340 -5.26 1.60 -9.96
CA VAL A 340 -5.96 2.85 -9.61
C VAL A 340 -7.47 2.65 -9.55
N ARG A 341 -8.07 1.85 -10.45
CA ARG A 341 -9.49 1.47 -10.38
C ARG A 341 -9.81 0.68 -9.12
N ALA A 342 -8.95 -0.29 -8.75
CA ALA A 342 -9.12 -1.05 -7.52
C ALA A 342 -9.01 -0.17 -6.26
N ASN A 343 -8.09 0.80 -6.25
CA ASN A 343 -7.98 1.77 -5.15
C ASN A 343 -9.24 2.66 -5.05
N LEU A 344 -9.80 3.11 -6.18
CA LEU A 344 -11.03 3.90 -6.16
C LEU A 344 -12.23 3.08 -5.63
N LYS A 345 -12.33 1.81 -6.06
CA LYS A 345 -13.29 0.87 -5.48
C LYS A 345 -13.09 0.71 -3.97
N ALA A 346 -11.85 0.60 -3.50
CA ALA A 346 -11.54 0.50 -2.08
C ALA A 346 -11.99 1.74 -1.29
N PHE A 347 -11.79 2.93 -1.88
CA PHE A 347 -12.28 4.17 -1.28
C PHE A 347 -13.81 4.14 -1.09
N ARG A 348 -14.56 3.71 -2.12
CA ARG A 348 -16.01 3.55 -2.02
C ARG A 348 -16.41 2.54 -0.95
N LEU A 349 -15.73 1.39 -0.86
CA LEU A 349 -15.99 0.38 0.16
C LEU A 349 -15.81 0.92 1.59
N LEU A 350 -14.82 1.78 1.81
CA LEU A 350 -14.57 2.35 3.12
C LEU A 350 -15.44 3.58 3.39
N TYR A 351 -15.70 4.41 2.38
CA TYR A 351 -16.44 5.66 2.51
C TYR A 351 -17.97 5.47 2.45
N GLN A 352 -18.47 4.69 1.48
CA GLN A 352 -19.90 4.44 1.26
C GLN A 352 -20.40 3.13 1.90
N GLY A 353 -19.47 2.29 2.36
CA GLY A 353 -19.75 1.03 3.03
C GLY A 353 -19.53 -0.23 2.17
N CYS A 354 -19.27 -1.32 2.85
CA CYS A 354 -19.08 -2.63 2.25
C CYS A 354 -20.44 -3.31 1.98
N GLY A 355 -20.55 -3.90 0.81
CA GLY A 355 -21.73 -4.65 0.39
C GLY A 355 -21.93 -4.55 -1.11
N PRO A 356 -22.92 -5.25 -1.65
CA PRO A 356 -23.32 -5.05 -3.03
C PRO A 356 -23.71 -3.59 -3.25
N ASP A 357 -23.21 -2.99 -4.32
CA ASP A 357 -23.51 -1.61 -4.69
C ASP A 357 -23.22 -0.57 -3.58
N TYR A 358 -22.23 -0.87 -2.70
CA TYR A 358 -21.81 0.00 -1.57
C TYR A 358 -22.91 0.30 -0.56
N GLN A 359 -23.82 -0.65 -0.31
CA GLN A 359 -24.98 -0.49 0.59
C GLN A 359 -24.70 -0.77 2.07
N GLY A 360 -23.46 -0.73 2.52
CA GLY A 360 -23.10 -0.86 3.92
C GLY A 360 -23.07 0.48 4.63
N LEU A 361 -22.81 0.48 5.95
CA LEU A 361 -22.52 1.73 6.67
C LEU A 361 -21.13 2.26 6.30
N GLY A 362 -21.09 3.53 5.89
CA GLY A 362 -19.91 4.28 5.51
C GLY A 362 -19.81 5.65 6.21
N PHE A 363 -18.81 6.43 5.84
CA PHE A 363 -18.66 7.80 6.32
C PHE A 363 -19.71 8.76 5.75
N ASP A 364 -20.28 8.45 4.60
CA ASP A 364 -21.43 9.15 4.01
C ASP A 364 -22.67 9.06 4.88
N ASP A 365 -22.97 7.89 5.48
CA ASP A 365 -24.05 7.75 6.44
C ASP A 365 -23.84 8.63 7.69
N TRP A 366 -22.58 8.80 8.10
CA TRP A 366 -22.27 9.71 9.20
C TRP A 366 -22.51 11.17 8.80
N LEU A 367 -22.16 11.57 7.57
CA LEU A 367 -22.47 12.91 7.05
C LEU A 367 -23.98 13.13 7.00
N HIS A 368 -24.76 12.19 6.51
CA HIS A 368 -26.23 12.25 6.54
C HIS A 368 -26.79 12.35 7.96
N ALA A 369 -26.26 11.57 8.89
CA ALA A 369 -26.71 11.58 10.30
C ALA A 369 -26.45 12.92 11.01
N VAL A 370 -25.46 13.70 10.57
CA VAL A 370 -25.19 15.06 11.11
C VAL A 370 -25.81 16.18 10.28
N GLY A 371 -26.58 15.83 9.22
CA GLY A 371 -27.28 16.79 8.34
C GLY A 371 -26.37 17.48 7.33
N ALA A 372 -25.26 16.85 6.93
CA ALA A 372 -24.30 17.36 5.95
C ALA A 372 -24.50 16.67 4.57
N ASP A 373 -25.74 16.50 4.14
CA ASP A 373 -26.10 15.82 2.89
C ASP A 373 -25.35 16.38 1.66
N SER A 374 -25.16 17.70 1.62
CA SER A 374 -24.45 18.35 0.51
C SER A 374 -22.99 17.91 0.38
N VAL A 375 -22.31 17.59 1.48
CA VAL A 375 -20.92 17.09 1.47
C VAL A 375 -20.89 15.65 0.97
N ALA A 376 -21.85 14.82 1.38
CA ALA A 376 -22.00 13.45 0.89
C ALA A 376 -22.29 13.42 -0.62
N ASP A 377 -23.18 14.29 -1.09
CA ASP A 377 -23.52 14.44 -2.53
C ASP A 377 -22.30 14.91 -3.34
N GLU A 378 -21.54 15.87 -2.86
CA GLU A 378 -20.33 16.39 -3.52
C GLU A 378 -19.26 15.30 -3.64
N MET A 379 -19.00 14.55 -2.57
CA MET A 379 -18.08 13.43 -2.60
C MET A 379 -18.54 12.34 -3.57
N SER A 380 -19.84 12.01 -3.59
CA SER A 380 -20.39 11.03 -4.52
C SER A 380 -20.19 11.46 -5.97
N ALA A 381 -20.45 12.74 -6.28
CA ALA A 381 -20.21 13.29 -7.63
C ALA A 381 -18.71 13.28 -8.02
N ALA A 382 -17.81 13.56 -7.08
CA ALA A 382 -16.36 13.49 -7.31
C ALA A 382 -15.89 12.05 -7.58
N LEU A 383 -16.43 11.07 -6.83
CA LEU A 383 -16.15 9.65 -7.05
C LEU A 383 -16.63 9.18 -8.42
N ASP A 384 -17.83 9.56 -8.86
CA ASP A 384 -18.35 9.21 -10.17
C ASP A 384 -17.54 9.84 -11.31
N ALA A 385 -17.08 11.07 -11.13
CA ALA A 385 -16.20 11.74 -12.08
C ALA A 385 -14.84 11.03 -12.20
N ALA A 386 -14.26 10.56 -11.08
CA ALA A 386 -13.01 9.82 -11.08
C ALA A 386 -13.16 8.43 -11.74
N ASP A 387 -14.25 7.71 -11.46
CA ASP A 387 -14.56 6.46 -12.15
C ASP A 387 -14.66 6.66 -13.66
N ALA A 388 -15.36 7.69 -14.10
CA ALA A 388 -15.49 8.01 -15.53
C ALA A 388 -14.13 8.37 -16.16
N ALA A 389 -13.29 9.10 -15.44
CA ALA A 389 -11.97 9.53 -15.93
C ALA A 389 -10.99 8.36 -16.11
N ILE A 390 -11.03 7.35 -15.23
CA ILE A 390 -10.10 6.21 -15.26
C ILE A 390 -10.64 5.00 -16.02
N ALA A 391 -11.93 4.92 -16.32
CA ALA A 391 -12.62 3.71 -16.81
C ALA A 391 -11.93 3.03 -18.01
N GLN A 392 -11.50 3.82 -19.01
CA GLN A 392 -10.86 3.34 -20.24
C GLN A 392 -9.47 3.96 -20.45
N PHE A 393 -8.87 4.52 -19.41
CA PHE A 393 -7.62 5.26 -19.52
C PHE A 393 -6.42 4.30 -19.36
N ASP A 394 -5.49 4.30 -20.32
CA ASP A 394 -4.21 3.58 -20.26
C ASP A 394 -3.14 4.47 -19.60
N LEU A 395 -2.95 4.32 -18.29
CA LEU A 395 -1.95 5.07 -17.54
C LEU A 395 -0.52 4.75 -17.98
N ASN A 396 -0.18 3.47 -18.18
CA ASN A 396 1.19 3.11 -18.57
C ASN A 396 1.56 3.67 -19.94
N GLY A 397 0.66 3.56 -20.92
CA GLY A 397 0.85 4.18 -22.23
C GLY A 397 0.95 5.70 -22.17
N ALA A 398 0.11 6.33 -21.33
CA ALA A 398 0.12 7.77 -21.12
C ALA A 398 1.44 8.26 -20.50
N PHE A 399 1.92 7.62 -19.43
CA PHE A 399 3.18 8.00 -18.77
C PHE A 399 4.38 7.98 -19.75
N GLU A 400 4.42 7.01 -20.65
CA GLU A 400 5.52 6.85 -21.60
C GLU A 400 5.42 7.79 -22.81
N GLN A 401 4.21 7.99 -23.34
CA GLN A 401 4.02 8.64 -24.65
C GLN A 401 3.47 10.07 -24.56
N ASN A 402 2.58 10.33 -23.60
CA ASN A 402 1.91 11.62 -23.44
C ASN A 402 1.53 11.87 -21.97
N PRO A 403 2.51 12.10 -21.08
CA PRO A 403 2.23 12.23 -19.64
C PRO A 403 1.25 13.38 -19.31
N GLY A 404 1.20 14.43 -20.13
CA GLY A 404 0.23 15.53 -19.96
C GLY A 404 -1.23 15.09 -20.08
N SER A 405 -1.53 13.97 -20.75
CA SER A 405 -2.89 13.43 -20.86
C SER A 405 -3.42 12.86 -19.54
N VAL A 406 -2.57 12.65 -18.55
CA VAL A 406 -2.96 12.19 -17.20
C VAL A 406 -3.60 13.30 -16.37
N ALA A 407 -3.36 14.58 -16.70
CA ALA A 407 -3.83 15.71 -15.91
C ALA A 407 -5.36 15.72 -15.63
N PRO A 408 -6.26 15.36 -16.56
CA PRO A 408 -7.69 15.26 -16.25
C PRO A 408 -8.01 14.13 -15.24
N VAL A 409 -7.33 12.98 -15.30
CA VAL A 409 -7.49 11.89 -14.33
C VAL A 409 -6.99 12.36 -12.97
N TYR A 410 -5.80 12.96 -12.91
CA TYR A 410 -5.25 13.53 -11.69
C TYR A 410 -6.20 14.55 -11.05
N ALA A 411 -6.77 15.47 -11.86
CA ALA A 411 -7.72 16.47 -11.37
C ALA A 411 -9.00 15.85 -10.79
N ALA A 412 -9.50 14.75 -11.37
CA ALA A 412 -10.66 14.05 -10.84
C ALA A 412 -10.37 13.41 -9.46
N PHE A 413 -9.20 12.80 -9.29
CA PHE A 413 -8.77 12.28 -7.98
C PHE A 413 -8.48 13.39 -6.97
N LYS A 414 -7.95 14.54 -7.44
CA LYS A 414 -7.77 15.73 -6.60
C LYS A 414 -9.10 16.24 -6.05
N ALA A 415 -10.18 16.24 -6.83
CA ALA A 415 -11.49 16.67 -6.36
C ALA A 415 -11.99 15.81 -5.17
N ILE A 416 -11.81 14.49 -5.19
CA ILE A 416 -12.10 13.62 -4.05
C ILE A 416 -11.28 14.04 -2.82
N SER A 417 -9.98 14.25 -3.02
CA SER A 417 -9.07 14.67 -1.95
C SER A 417 -9.43 16.03 -1.35
N ASP A 418 -9.85 16.98 -2.19
CA ASP A 418 -10.23 18.32 -1.73
C ASP A 418 -11.46 18.23 -0.82
N VAL A 419 -12.53 17.54 -1.22
CA VAL A 419 -13.71 17.32 -0.36
C VAL A 419 -13.35 16.58 0.94
N LEU A 420 -12.48 15.56 0.85
CA LEU A 420 -12.02 14.81 2.03
C LEU A 420 -11.28 15.73 3.01
N LYS A 421 -10.30 16.52 2.51
CA LYS A 421 -9.41 17.37 3.31
C LYS A 421 -10.12 18.57 3.94
N THR A 422 -11.13 19.14 3.29
CA THR A 422 -11.78 20.37 3.74
C THR A 422 -13.09 20.10 4.47
N ASP A 423 -13.99 19.35 3.86
CA ASP A 423 -15.37 19.26 4.31
C ASP A 423 -15.61 18.04 5.21
N VAL A 424 -15.21 16.83 4.74
CA VAL A 424 -15.46 15.58 5.49
C VAL A 424 -14.78 15.61 6.85
N ILE A 425 -13.45 15.89 6.91
CA ILE A 425 -12.72 15.92 8.18
C ILE A 425 -13.25 17.01 9.12
N THR A 426 -13.64 18.18 8.57
CA THR A 426 -14.15 19.29 9.37
C THR A 426 -15.52 18.97 9.96
N VAL A 427 -16.46 18.49 9.13
CA VAL A 427 -17.83 18.20 9.56
C VAL A 427 -17.88 17.04 10.56
N LEU A 428 -17.08 15.99 10.32
CA LEU A 428 -17.05 14.80 11.19
C LEU A 428 -16.07 14.93 12.36
N ASN A 429 -15.37 16.07 12.47
CA ASN A 429 -14.34 16.34 13.47
C ASN A 429 -13.31 15.19 13.53
N LEU A 430 -12.78 14.82 12.35
CA LEU A 430 -11.72 13.84 12.21
C LEU A 430 -10.35 14.50 12.32
N ASP A 431 -9.37 13.75 12.79
CA ASP A 431 -7.98 14.22 12.83
C ASP A 431 -7.38 14.19 11.41
N ALA A 432 -6.76 15.29 11.00
CA ALA A 432 -6.00 15.29 9.77
C ALA A 432 -4.71 14.46 9.97
N PRO A 433 -4.38 13.51 9.07
CA PRO A 433 -3.14 12.78 9.15
C PRO A 433 -1.92 13.70 9.13
N MET A 434 -0.86 13.35 9.89
CA MET A 434 0.36 14.17 9.97
C MET A 434 1.01 14.45 8.59
N MET A 435 0.81 13.56 7.63
CA MET A 435 1.33 13.69 6.26
C MET A 435 0.72 14.87 5.48
N LEU A 436 -0.45 15.38 5.90
CA LEU A 436 -1.08 16.56 5.30
C LEU A 436 -0.61 17.88 5.90
N VAL A 437 0.16 17.83 7.00
CA VAL A 437 0.67 19.05 7.65
C VAL A 437 1.75 19.67 6.78
N GLY A 438 1.40 20.69 6.02
CA GLY A 438 2.31 21.39 5.10
C GLY A 438 2.00 21.16 3.61
N ASP A 439 1.01 20.33 3.30
CA ASP A 439 0.50 20.18 1.93
C ASP A 439 -0.44 21.38 1.64
N ASN A 440 0.00 22.26 0.74
CA ASN A 440 -0.72 23.48 0.35
C ASN A 440 -1.28 23.38 -1.08
N ASP A 441 -1.54 22.17 -1.60
CA ASP A 441 -2.05 21.92 -2.94
C ASP A 441 -3.51 22.35 -3.12
#